data_abc2e5c8a87235cb4ce67d860582d890
#
_entry.id   abc2e5c8a87235cb4ce67d860582d890
#
_cell.length_a   1.000
_cell.length_b   1.000
_cell.length_c   1.000
_cell.angle_alpha   90.00
_cell.angle_beta   90.00
_cell.angle_gamma   90.00
#
_symmetry.space_group_name_H-M   'P 1'
#
loop_
_entity.id
_entity.type
_entity.pdbx_description
1 polymer ?
#
loop_
_entity_poly.entity_id
_entity_poly.type
_entity_poly.pdbx_seq_one_letter_code
_entity_poly.pdbx_strand_id
1 'polypeptide(L)'
;MTDDPAISPPLEVTAAPSTRFGELPYGPTMTRLLEPMHGAFLRVNRWVALPVLRAGLGPVFSTPLTGSLMILRTTGRKSGARREIPLGYAIADGNVYCIAGFGPETQWFKNILANPEVEVVLPLGAISGTAEEVTDPAEWSRAFRVLMTSMGIVGRATSGDVRGVPEDRLREMGAGLPLVRIRPTGIGSGPADPGGLMWVPMQVGTTVLTLWLGAKAFRLLGRLVRR
;
A
#
# COMPACT_ATOMS: atom_id res chain seq x y z
N MET A 1 -0.09 60.27 -19.40
CA MET A 1 0.67 59.21 -20.12
C MET A 1 0.95 58.16 -19.04
N THR A 2 0.01 57.27 -18.86
CA THR A 2 -0.01 56.24 -17.81
C THR A 2 0.33 54.91 -18.48
N ASP A 3 1.53 54.39 -18.19
CA ASP A 3 1.95 53.09 -18.60
C ASP A 3 1.13 52.03 -17.85
N ASP A 4 0.37 51.26 -18.60
CA ASP A 4 -0.38 50.09 -18.17
C ASP A 4 0.57 48.90 -18.15
N PRO A 5 0.79 48.16 -17.03
CA PRO A 5 1.64 46.98 -17.03
C PRO A 5 0.94 45.83 -17.77
N ALA A 6 1.56 45.38 -18.85
CA ALA A 6 1.13 44.25 -19.65
C ALA A 6 0.87 43.00 -18.79
N ILE A 7 -0.38 42.58 -18.74
CA ILE A 7 -0.83 41.31 -18.18
C ILE A 7 -0.25 40.19 -19.07
N SER A 8 0.69 39.43 -18.54
CA SER A 8 1.20 38.22 -19.19
C SER A 8 0.05 37.24 -19.39
N PRO A 9 -0.08 36.59 -20.55
CA PRO A 9 -1.11 35.59 -20.77
C PRO A 9 -0.91 34.40 -19.83
N PRO A 10 -2.00 33.75 -19.38
CA PRO A 10 -1.91 32.57 -18.54
C PRO A 10 -1.18 31.46 -19.31
N LEU A 11 -0.25 30.79 -18.61
CA LEU A 11 0.46 29.63 -19.12
C LEU A 11 -0.57 28.58 -19.56
N GLU A 12 -0.68 28.33 -20.85
CA GLU A 12 -1.41 27.21 -21.41
C GLU A 12 -0.81 25.92 -20.83
N VAL A 13 -1.50 25.33 -19.88
CA VAL A 13 -1.21 23.98 -19.43
C VAL A 13 -1.58 23.06 -20.59
N THR A 14 -0.61 22.78 -21.44
CA THR A 14 -0.75 21.76 -22.49
C THR A 14 -1.06 20.44 -21.80
N ALA A 15 -2.31 19.99 -21.91
CA ALA A 15 -2.73 18.70 -21.43
C ALA A 15 -1.92 17.62 -22.17
N ALA A 16 -0.99 16.99 -21.47
CA ALA A 16 -0.25 15.84 -21.98
C ALA A 16 -1.23 14.73 -22.37
N PRO A 17 -0.96 13.95 -23.42
CA PRO A 17 -1.84 12.88 -23.88
C PRO A 17 -2.04 11.89 -22.72
N SER A 18 -3.29 11.68 -22.33
CA SER A 18 -3.69 10.75 -21.28
C SER A 18 -3.39 9.33 -21.71
N THR A 19 -2.21 8.84 -21.38
CA THR A 19 -1.96 7.40 -21.34
C THR A 19 -2.87 6.81 -20.27
N ARG A 20 -3.32 5.57 -20.45
CA ARG A 20 -4.29 4.88 -19.58
C ARG A 20 -3.87 4.85 -18.09
N PHE A 21 -2.62 5.18 -17.79
CA PHE A 21 -1.98 5.19 -16.46
C PHE A 21 -1.31 6.52 -16.10
N GLY A 22 -1.47 7.60 -16.88
CA GLY A 22 -0.66 8.80 -16.69
C GLY A 22 0.85 8.53 -16.90
N GLU A 23 1.66 9.52 -16.72
CA GLU A 23 3.12 9.34 -16.67
C GLU A 23 3.47 8.77 -15.28
N LEU A 24 3.50 7.43 -15.18
CA LEU A 24 4.00 6.77 -13.99
C LEU A 24 5.52 7.02 -13.89
N PRO A 25 6.08 7.16 -12.68
CA PRO A 25 7.51 7.40 -12.47
C PRO A 25 8.37 6.19 -12.84
N TYR A 26 7.75 5.13 -13.26
CA TYR A 26 8.40 3.94 -13.77
C TYR A 26 8.88 4.18 -15.19
N GLY A 27 10.17 3.98 -15.43
CA GLY A 27 10.74 4.11 -16.78
C GLY A 27 9.97 3.26 -17.82
N PRO A 28 10.13 3.55 -19.12
CA PRO A 28 9.30 2.95 -20.19
C PRO A 28 9.32 1.42 -20.21
N THR A 29 10.41 0.81 -19.76
CA THR A 29 10.55 -0.65 -19.65
C THR A 29 9.68 -1.21 -18.53
N MET A 30 9.64 -0.55 -17.36
CA MET A 30 8.83 -0.96 -16.23
C MET A 30 7.34 -0.74 -16.51
N THR A 31 6.97 0.35 -17.17
CA THR A 31 5.59 0.62 -17.58
C THR A 31 5.07 -0.47 -18.52
N ARG A 32 5.87 -0.87 -19.54
CA ARG A 32 5.51 -1.97 -20.44
C ARG A 32 5.37 -3.33 -19.72
N LEU A 33 6.15 -3.55 -18.67
CA LEU A 33 6.06 -4.76 -17.85
C LEU A 33 4.83 -4.72 -16.92
N LEU A 34 4.51 -3.57 -16.37
CA LEU A 34 3.39 -3.38 -15.43
C LEU A 34 2.02 -3.41 -16.13
N GLU A 35 1.91 -2.98 -17.38
CA GLU A 35 0.65 -3.00 -18.12
C GLU A 35 0.00 -4.41 -18.21
N PRO A 36 0.69 -5.46 -18.68
CA PRO A 36 0.10 -6.81 -18.69
C PRO A 36 -0.05 -7.39 -17.28
N MET A 37 0.85 -7.02 -16.35
CA MET A 37 0.79 -7.47 -14.96
C MET A 37 -0.36 -6.83 -14.18
N HIS A 38 -0.81 -5.63 -14.56
CA HIS A 38 -1.92 -4.95 -13.87
C HIS A 38 -3.19 -5.81 -13.84
N GLY A 39 -3.58 -6.38 -14.97
CA GLY A 39 -4.74 -7.27 -15.04
C GLY A 39 -4.57 -8.56 -14.23
N ALA A 40 -3.36 -9.13 -14.21
CA ALA A 40 -3.03 -10.27 -13.38
C ALA A 40 -3.01 -9.89 -11.89
N PHE A 41 -2.42 -8.76 -11.54
CA PHE A 41 -2.38 -8.22 -10.18
C PHE A 41 -3.78 -7.96 -9.62
N LEU A 42 -4.68 -7.37 -10.41
CA LEU A 42 -6.08 -7.16 -10.01
C LEU A 42 -6.82 -8.49 -9.78
N ARG A 43 -6.55 -9.51 -10.60
CA ARG A 43 -7.12 -10.85 -10.42
C ARG A 43 -6.59 -11.53 -9.16
N VAL A 44 -5.28 -11.52 -8.95
CA VAL A 44 -4.65 -12.08 -7.75
C VAL A 44 -5.16 -11.34 -6.49
N ASN A 45 -5.23 -10.02 -6.52
CA ASN A 45 -5.78 -9.25 -5.41
C ASN A 45 -7.22 -9.62 -5.09
N ARG A 46 -8.07 -9.78 -6.11
CA ARG A 46 -9.49 -10.10 -5.93
C ARG A 46 -9.72 -11.54 -5.50
N TRP A 47 -9.02 -12.50 -6.09
CA TRP A 47 -9.31 -13.92 -5.93
C TRP A 47 -8.43 -14.62 -4.90
N VAL A 48 -7.30 -14.03 -4.54
CA VAL A 48 -6.35 -14.61 -3.55
C VAL A 48 -6.18 -13.67 -2.36
N ALA A 49 -5.62 -12.47 -2.57
CA ALA A 49 -5.26 -11.61 -1.45
C ALA A 49 -6.46 -11.18 -0.61
N LEU A 50 -7.54 -10.74 -1.25
CA LEU A 50 -8.73 -10.28 -0.53
C LEU A 50 -9.43 -11.40 0.28
N PRO A 51 -9.70 -12.60 -0.27
CA PRO A 51 -10.23 -13.73 0.52
C PRO A 51 -9.31 -14.12 1.69
N VAL A 52 -8.00 -14.16 1.46
CA VAL A 52 -7.01 -14.51 2.48
C VAL A 52 -7.02 -13.50 3.62
N LEU A 53 -7.01 -12.21 3.31
CA LEU A 53 -7.06 -11.15 4.31
C LEU A 53 -8.40 -11.14 5.06
N ARG A 54 -9.52 -11.39 4.37
CA ARG A 54 -10.85 -11.54 4.99
C ARG A 54 -10.95 -12.75 5.92
N ALA A 55 -10.18 -13.80 5.66
CA ALA A 55 -10.10 -14.97 6.52
C ALA A 55 -9.22 -14.74 7.76
N GLY A 56 -8.74 -13.51 8.01
CA GLY A 56 -7.88 -13.20 9.15
C GLY A 56 -6.44 -13.69 9.00
N LEU A 57 -6.03 -14.11 7.81
CA LEU A 57 -4.69 -14.62 7.53
C LEU A 57 -3.67 -13.51 7.22
N GLY A 58 -4.07 -12.24 7.36
CA GLY A 58 -3.21 -11.08 7.19
C GLY A 58 -1.86 -11.18 7.90
N PRO A 59 -1.81 -11.57 9.21
CA PRO A 59 -0.55 -11.70 9.95
C PRO A 59 0.43 -12.71 9.34
N VAL A 60 -0.08 -13.73 8.66
CA VAL A 60 0.75 -14.76 8.00
C VAL A 60 1.39 -14.24 6.71
N PHE A 61 0.64 -13.39 6.00
CA PHE A 61 1.10 -12.79 4.74
C PHE A 61 1.81 -11.45 4.94
N SER A 62 1.66 -10.81 6.10
CA SER A 62 2.39 -9.59 6.47
C SER A 62 3.75 -9.94 7.07
N THR A 63 4.68 -10.34 6.22
CA THR A 63 6.06 -10.70 6.62
C THR A 63 7.05 -9.64 6.11
N PRO A 64 8.28 -9.60 6.63
CA PRO A 64 9.33 -8.75 6.05
C PRO A 64 9.59 -8.99 4.56
N LEU A 65 9.17 -10.14 4.03
CA LEU A 65 9.29 -10.49 2.61
C LEU A 65 8.14 -9.92 1.77
N THR A 66 6.92 -10.07 2.25
CA THR A 66 5.69 -9.72 1.51
C THR A 66 5.22 -8.29 1.81
N GLY A 67 5.69 -7.69 2.90
CA GLY A 67 5.25 -6.39 3.37
C GLY A 67 3.95 -6.45 4.19
N SER A 68 3.59 -5.31 4.74
CA SER A 68 2.36 -5.15 5.54
C SER A 68 1.17 -4.92 4.62
N LEU A 69 0.12 -5.74 4.73
CA LEU A 69 -1.08 -5.66 3.92
C LEU A 69 -2.31 -5.35 4.78
N MET A 70 -3.17 -4.47 4.26
CA MET A 70 -4.46 -4.12 4.83
C MET A 70 -5.58 -4.30 3.81
N ILE A 71 -6.84 -4.31 4.25
CA ILE A 71 -8.00 -4.08 3.39
C ILE A 71 -8.44 -2.64 3.57
N LEU A 72 -8.44 -1.86 2.50
CA LEU A 72 -9.07 -0.54 2.47
C LEU A 72 -10.50 -0.68 1.99
N ARG A 73 -11.45 -0.18 2.77
CA ARG A 73 -12.88 -0.12 2.48
C ARG A 73 -13.27 1.30 2.14
N THR A 74 -13.81 1.50 0.96
CA THR A 74 -14.25 2.81 0.45
C THR A 74 -15.68 2.75 -0.02
N THR A 75 -16.35 3.89 -0.09
CA THR A 75 -17.67 4.04 -0.72
C THR A 75 -17.50 4.30 -2.21
N GLY A 76 -18.09 3.47 -3.04
CA GLY A 76 -18.03 3.63 -4.49
C GLY A 76 -18.74 4.90 -4.96
N ARG A 77 -18.00 5.86 -5.53
CA ARG A 77 -18.48 7.19 -5.93
C ARG A 77 -19.68 7.20 -6.87
N LYS A 78 -19.87 6.14 -7.68
CA LYS A 78 -20.98 6.03 -8.64
C LYS A 78 -22.18 5.25 -8.10
N SER A 79 -21.94 4.27 -7.23
CA SER A 79 -22.96 3.31 -6.81
C SER A 79 -23.31 3.38 -5.32
N GLY A 80 -22.56 4.15 -4.53
CA GLY A 80 -22.66 4.13 -3.07
C GLY A 80 -22.27 2.80 -2.42
N ALA A 81 -21.98 1.77 -3.22
CA ALA A 81 -21.67 0.45 -2.71
C ALA A 81 -20.27 0.40 -2.05
N ARG A 82 -20.16 -0.34 -0.96
CA ARG A 82 -18.90 -0.64 -0.29
C ARG A 82 -17.94 -1.36 -1.25
N ARG A 83 -16.73 -0.88 -1.32
CA ARG A 83 -15.65 -1.44 -2.15
C ARG A 83 -14.47 -1.77 -1.26
N GLU A 84 -13.89 -2.94 -1.46
CA GLU A 84 -12.73 -3.42 -0.71
C GLU A 84 -11.57 -3.67 -1.66
N ILE A 85 -10.37 -3.26 -1.22
CA ILE A 85 -9.13 -3.49 -1.95
C ILE A 85 -8.00 -3.80 -0.98
N PRO A 86 -7.18 -4.84 -1.24
CA PRO A 86 -5.96 -5.07 -0.50
C PRO A 86 -4.88 -4.07 -0.95
N LEU A 87 -4.23 -3.43 0.01
CA LEU A 87 -3.17 -2.45 -0.21
C LEU A 87 -2.01 -2.69 0.77
N GLY A 88 -0.79 -2.38 0.31
CA GLY A 88 0.35 -2.20 1.18
C GLY A 88 0.17 -0.95 2.05
N TYR A 89 0.57 -1.02 3.31
CA TYR A 89 0.47 0.12 4.22
C TYR A 89 1.68 0.28 5.13
N ALA A 90 1.81 1.46 5.70
CA ALA A 90 2.69 1.76 6.81
C ALA A 90 1.95 2.57 7.87
N ILE A 91 2.42 2.49 9.10
CA ILE A 91 1.94 3.34 10.19
C ILE A 91 3.09 4.27 10.60
N ALA A 92 2.83 5.55 10.61
CA ALA A 92 3.74 6.57 11.11
C ALA A 92 2.95 7.72 11.72
N ASP A 93 3.46 8.28 12.81
CA ASP A 93 2.87 9.43 13.50
C ASP A 93 1.36 9.27 13.80
N GLY A 94 0.94 8.05 14.16
CA GLY A 94 -0.45 7.73 14.46
C GLY A 94 -1.39 7.64 13.25
N ASN A 95 -0.88 7.77 12.03
CA ASN A 95 -1.64 7.69 10.78
C ASN A 95 -1.28 6.42 10.00
N VAL A 96 -2.21 5.98 9.15
CA VAL A 96 -1.98 4.90 8.18
C VAL A 96 -1.71 5.52 6.81
N TYR A 97 -0.62 5.09 6.18
CA TYR A 97 -0.23 5.55 4.84
C TYR A 97 -0.32 4.43 3.83
N CYS A 98 -0.81 4.75 2.64
CA CYS A 98 -0.81 3.87 1.47
C CYS A 98 -0.58 4.69 0.18
N ILE A 99 -0.25 4.02 -0.92
CA ILE A 99 0.07 4.68 -2.18
C ILE A 99 -0.73 4.11 -3.34
N ALA A 100 -1.18 4.97 -4.23
CA ALA A 100 -1.80 4.57 -5.48
C ALA A 100 -0.72 4.23 -6.51
N GLY A 101 -0.13 3.05 -6.40
CA GLY A 101 1.00 2.60 -7.22
C GLY A 101 0.71 2.52 -8.73
N PHE A 102 -0.55 2.56 -9.14
CA PHE A 102 -0.97 2.66 -10.54
C PHE A 102 -1.49 4.07 -10.88
N GLY A 103 -1.09 5.08 -10.09
CA GLY A 103 -1.40 6.48 -10.34
C GLY A 103 -2.81 6.92 -9.93
N PRO A 104 -3.15 8.18 -10.26
CA PRO A 104 -4.39 8.83 -9.82
C PRO A 104 -5.65 8.25 -10.48
N GLU A 105 -5.49 7.47 -11.55
CA GLU A 105 -6.61 6.86 -12.25
C GLU A 105 -7.21 5.65 -11.53
N THR A 106 -6.57 5.17 -10.46
CA THR A 106 -7.05 4.05 -9.65
C THR A 106 -8.42 4.33 -9.04
N GLN A 107 -9.32 3.34 -9.14
CA GLN A 107 -10.71 3.51 -8.76
C GLN A 107 -10.92 3.80 -7.27
N TRP A 108 -10.12 3.17 -6.40
CA TRP A 108 -10.20 3.39 -4.96
C TRP A 108 -9.74 4.80 -4.58
N PHE A 109 -8.71 5.34 -5.24
CA PHE A 109 -8.25 6.71 -5.02
C PHE A 109 -9.31 7.72 -5.43
N LYS A 110 -9.93 7.54 -6.61
CA LYS A 110 -11.08 8.36 -7.03
C LYS A 110 -12.28 8.25 -6.09
N ASN A 111 -12.46 7.11 -5.44
CA ASN A 111 -13.54 6.94 -4.46
C ASN A 111 -13.27 7.76 -3.20
N ILE A 112 -12.03 7.76 -2.67
CA ILE A 112 -11.69 8.56 -1.48
C ILE A 112 -11.72 10.07 -1.74
N LEU A 113 -11.36 10.52 -2.96
CA LEU A 113 -11.52 11.93 -3.32
C LEU A 113 -12.98 12.38 -3.32
N ALA A 114 -13.91 11.48 -3.66
CA ALA A 114 -15.35 11.76 -3.66
C ALA A 114 -15.99 11.56 -2.27
N ASN A 115 -15.48 10.63 -1.48
CA ASN A 115 -15.93 10.34 -0.13
C ASN A 115 -14.71 9.92 0.72
N PRO A 116 -14.18 10.81 1.55
CA PRO A 116 -12.96 10.57 2.32
C PRO A 116 -13.14 9.61 3.50
N GLU A 117 -14.38 9.32 3.89
CA GLU A 117 -14.65 8.38 4.99
C GLU A 117 -14.34 6.95 4.55
N VAL A 118 -13.41 6.32 5.26
CA VAL A 118 -12.91 4.99 4.96
C VAL A 118 -12.87 4.12 6.21
N GLU A 119 -12.79 2.83 5.97
CA GLU A 119 -12.48 1.85 7.00
C GLU A 119 -11.24 1.05 6.60
N VAL A 120 -10.30 0.93 7.50
CA VAL A 120 -9.06 0.17 7.31
C VAL A 120 -9.13 -1.09 8.16
N VAL A 121 -9.05 -2.25 7.52
CA VAL A 121 -8.97 -3.54 8.21
C VAL A 121 -7.51 -3.95 8.28
N LEU A 122 -6.98 -3.90 9.46
CA LEU A 122 -5.64 -4.35 9.82
C LEU A 122 -5.68 -5.79 10.34
N PRO A 123 -4.52 -6.46 10.49
CA PRO A 123 -4.48 -7.84 10.98
C PRO A 123 -5.18 -8.09 12.32
N LEU A 124 -5.28 -7.09 13.18
CA LEU A 124 -5.84 -7.22 14.55
C LEU A 124 -7.13 -6.42 14.76
N GLY A 125 -7.69 -5.81 13.73
CA GLY A 125 -8.92 -5.06 13.89
C GLY A 125 -9.19 -4.08 12.76
N ALA A 126 -10.38 -3.47 12.81
CA ALA A 126 -10.79 -2.44 11.86
C ALA A 126 -10.85 -1.08 12.55
N ILE A 127 -10.37 -0.06 11.85
CA ILE A 127 -10.44 1.33 12.27
C ILE A 127 -11.18 2.16 11.23
N SER A 128 -12.03 3.08 11.67
CA SER A 128 -12.59 4.12 10.82
C SER A 128 -11.59 5.27 10.71
N GLY A 129 -11.57 5.96 9.59
CA GLY A 129 -10.67 7.08 9.38
C GLY A 129 -11.09 7.97 8.22
N THR A 130 -10.50 9.14 8.18
CA THR A 130 -10.64 10.09 7.06
C THR A 130 -9.38 10.04 6.21
N ALA A 131 -9.54 9.74 4.93
CA ALA A 131 -8.46 9.63 3.95
C ALA A 131 -8.25 10.95 3.22
N GLU A 132 -6.99 11.37 3.09
CA GLU A 132 -6.62 12.56 2.34
C GLU A 132 -5.30 12.33 1.59
N GLU A 133 -5.13 13.02 0.48
CA GLU A 133 -3.86 13.00 -0.25
C GLU A 133 -2.81 13.84 0.49
N VAL A 134 -1.61 13.31 0.61
CA VAL A 134 -0.47 14.00 1.22
C VAL A 134 0.11 14.98 0.20
N THR A 135 -0.03 16.26 0.48
CA THR A 135 0.47 17.37 -0.37
C THR A 135 1.73 18.03 0.18
N ASP A 136 1.98 17.92 1.49
CA ASP A 136 3.21 18.45 2.09
C ASP A 136 4.44 17.63 1.64
N PRO A 137 5.46 18.26 1.03
CA PRO A 137 6.60 17.54 0.47
C PRO A 137 7.46 16.82 1.51
N ALA A 138 7.58 17.34 2.71
CA ALA A 138 8.39 16.74 3.77
C ALA A 138 7.67 15.53 4.37
N GLU A 139 6.36 15.65 4.60
CA GLU A 139 5.53 14.52 5.02
C GLU A 139 5.52 13.43 3.96
N TRP A 140 5.35 13.80 2.69
CA TRP A 140 5.32 12.88 1.57
C TRP A 140 6.61 12.03 1.51
N SER A 141 7.78 12.68 1.56
CA SER A 141 9.08 11.99 1.51
C SER A 141 9.27 11.04 2.69
N ARG A 142 8.91 11.47 3.88
CA ARG A 142 8.99 10.68 5.11
C ARG A 142 8.05 9.46 5.04
N ALA A 143 6.79 9.68 4.68
CA ALA A 143 5.78 8.62 4.59
C ALA A 143 6.11 7.62 3.46
N PHE A 144 6.56 8.10 2.30
CA PHE A 144 7.01 7.25 1.19
C PHE A 144 8.17 6.33 1.60
N ARG A 145 9.16 6.86 2.32
CA ARG A 145 10.29 6.07 2.84
C ARG A 145 9.82 4.97 3.79
N VAL A 146 8.95 5.30 4.74
CA VAL A 146 8.41 4.32 5.70
C VAL A 146 7.60 3.26 4.96
N LEU A 147 6.74 3.67 4.02
CA LEU A 147 5.89 2.78 3.23
C LEU A 147 6.71 1.81 2.38
N MET A 148 7.69 2.31 1.60
CA MET A 148 8.54 1.43 0.78
C MET A 148 9.36 0.46 1.64
N THR A 149 9.79 0.89 2.81
CA THR A 149 10.48 0.01 3.78
C THR A 149 9.54 -1.07 4.32
N SER A 150 8.28 -0.73 4.62
CA SER A 150 7.28 -1.66 5.13
C SER A 150 6.77 -2.66 4.09
N MET A 151 6.91 -2.36 2.81
CA MET A 151 6.52 -3.23 1.70
C MET A 151 7.52 -4.38 1.43
N GLY A 152 8.54 -4.56 2.25
CA GLY A 152 9.45 -5.69 2.19
C GLY A 152 10.21 -5.82 0.86
N ILE A 153 10.24 -7.03 0.29
CA ILE A 153 10.91 -7.27 -1.02
C ILE A 153 10.21 -6.51 -2.15
N VAL A 154 8.89 -6.37 -2.10
CA VAL A 154 8.15 -5.64 -3.15
C VAL A 154 8.57 -4.18 -3.17
N GLY A 155 8.67 -3.52 -2.02
CA GLY A 155 9.17 -2.15 -1.92
C GLY A 155 10.60 -2.02 -2.44
N ARG A 156 11.49 -2.96 -2.09
CA ARG A 156 12.87 -2.97 -2.59
C ARG A 156 12.97 -3.22 -4.10
N ALA A 157 12.14 -4.09 -4.63
CA ALA A 157 12.12 -4.40 -6.07
C ALA A 157 11.62 -3.22 -6.90
N THR A 158 10.70 -2.43 -6.37
CA THR A 158 10.11 -1.28 -7.07
C THR A 158 10.91 0.00 -6.91
N SER A 159 11.49 0.24 -5.74
CA SER A 159 12.11 1.51 -5.37
C SER A 159 13.57 1.40 -4.89
N GLY A 160 14.12 0.19 -4.82
CA GLY A 160 15.45 -0.02 -4.25
C GLY A 160 15.50 0.17 -2.73
N ASP A 161 16.69 0.35 -2.17
CA ASP A 161 16.84 0.71 -0.75
C ASP A 161 16.68 2.23 -0.57
N VAL A 162 15.53 2.62 -0.04
CA VAL A 162 15.16 4.03 0.15
C VAL A 162 15.64 4.64 1.47
N ARG A 163 16.31 3.89 2.34
CA ARG A 163 16.64 4.32 3.72
C ARG A 163 17.55 5.55 3.76
N GLY A 164 18.58 5.58 2.92
CA GLY A 164 19.56 6.67 2.84
C GLY A 164 19.33 7.63 1.68
N VAL A 165 18.23 7.51 0.96
CA VAL A 165 17.96 8.33 -0.24
C VAL A 165 17.53 9.74 0.18
N PRO A 166 18.10 10.82 -0.39
CA PRO A 166 17.68 12.20 -0.16
C PRO A 166 16.21 12.43 -0.52
N GLU A 167 15.56 13.41 0.14
CA GLU A 167 14.11 13.65 -0.01
C GLU A 167 13.69 14.09 -1.41
N ASP A 168 14.50 14.91 -2.06
CA ASP A 168 14.30 15.31 -3.46
C ASP A 168 14.26 14.10 -4.39
N ARG A 169 15.21 13.19 -4.21
CA ARG A 169 15.26 11.96 -4.99
C ARG A 169 14.08 11.03 -4.69
N LEU A 170 13.62 10.94 -3.44
CA LEU A 170 12.40 10.17 -3.12
C LEU A 170 11.17 10.73 -3.84
N ARG A 171 11.06 12.06 -3.92
CA ARG A 171 9.97 12.73 -4.64
C ARG A 171 10.01 12.46 -6.14
N GLU A 172 11.18 12.46 -6.75
CA GLU A 172 11.35 12.05 -8.14
C GLU A 172 10.91 10.60 -8.37
N MET A 173 11.32 9.69 -7.47
CA MET A 173 10.99 8.27 -7.56
C MET A 173 9.49 7.99 -7.45
N GLY A 174 8.75 8.80 -6.72
CA GLY A 174 7.31 8.67 -6.53
C GLY A 174 6.48 9.72 -7.26
N ALA A 175 7.09 10.51 -8.16
CA ALA A 175 6.38 11.55 -8.90
C ALA A 175 5.16 10.99 -9.64
N GLY A 176 4.01 11.64 -9.49
CA GLY A 176 2.75 11.18 -10.09
C GLY A 176 2.06 10.03 -9.36
N LEU A 177 2.61 9.54 -8.24
CA LEU A 177 1.95 8.54 -7.40
C LEU A 177 1.26 9.22 -6.20
N PRO A 178 -0.08 9.24 -6.13
CA PRO A 178 -0.79 9.77 -4.97
C PRO A 178 -0.46 8.95 -3.71
N LEU A 179 0.07 9.61 -2.70
CA LEU A 179 0.25 9.05 -1.37
C LEU A 179 -0.90 9.51 -0.50
N VAL A 180 -1.54 8.58 0.17
CA VAL A 180 -2.73 8.82 0.97
C VAL A 180 -2.41 8.62 2.44
N ARG A 181 -2.78 9.62 3.25
CA ARG A 181 -2.83 9.53 4.70
C ARG A 181 -4.25 9.22 5.13
N ILE A 182 -4.42 8.29 6.04
CA ILE A 182 -5.69 7.97 6.70
C ILE A 182 -5.51 8.30 8.17
N ARG A 183 -6.25 9.28 8.64
CA ARG A 183 -6.30 9.67 10.06
C ARG A 183 -7.36 8.81 10.74
N PRO A 184 -7.00 8.01 11.76
CA PRO A 184 -7.98 7.25 12.52
C PRO A 184 -8.96 8.19 13.24
N THR A 185 -10.25 7.90 13.11
CA THR A 185 -11.33 8.64 13.78
C THR A 185 -12.06 7.80 14.83
N GLY A 186 -11.87 6.49 14.80
CA GLY A 186 -12.50 5.57 15.75
C GLY A 186 -12.31 4.12 15.40
N ILE A 187 -13.02 3.27 16.12
CA ILE A 187 -13.09 1.83 15.84
C ILE A 187 -14.02 1.63 14.64
N GLY A 188 -13.61 0.77 13.70
CA GLY A 188 -14.41 0.46 12.52
C GLY A 188 -15.71 -0.24 12.83
N SER A 189 -16.68 -0.10 11.92
CA SER A 189 -17.97 -0.79 12.01
C SER A 189 -17.85 -2.24 11.57
N GLY A 190 -18.34 -3.15 12.35
CA GLY A 190 -18.36 -4.59 12.04
C GLY A 190 -17.46 -5.42 12.94
N PRO A 191 -17.30 -6.70 12.65
CA PRO A 191 -16.42 -7.55 13.43
C PRO A 191 -14.98 -7.00 13.37
N ALA A 192 -14.35 -6.91 14.54
CA ALA A 192 -12.99 -6.40 14.69
C ALA A 192 -11.97 -7.22 13.87
N ASP A 193 -12.26 -8.51 13.70
CA ASP A 193 -11.52 -9.44 12.88
C ASP A 193 -12.46 -10.12 11.89
N PRO A 194 -12.43 -9.81 10.59
CA PRO A 194 -13.29 -10.42 9.59
C PRO A 194 -13.05 -11.93 9.42
N GLY A 195 -11.89 -12.44 9.84
CA GLY A 195 -11.56 -13.85 9.85
C GLY A 195 -11.83 -14.55 11.17
N GLY A 196 -12.32 -13.82 12.19
CA GLY A 196 -12.46 -14.33 13.55
C GLY A 196 -11.11 -14.69 14.16
N LEU A 197 -11.06 -15.69 15.01
CA LEU A 197 -9.84 -16.14 15.67
C LEU A 197 -9.00 -17.11 14.82
N MET A 198 -9.24 -17.22 13.51
CA MET A 198 -8.53 -18.16 12.61
C MET A 198 -7.01 -17.94 12.58
N TRP A 199 -6.55 -16.70 12.81
CA TRP A 199 -5.12 -16.42 12.91
C TRP A 199 -4.46 -17.14 14.12
N VAL A 200 -5.20 -17.39 15.21
CA VAL A 200 -4.66 -18.03 16.42
C VAL A 200 -4.19 -19.46 16.14
N PRO A 201 -5.04 -20.39 15.63
CA PRO A 201 -4.60 -21.76 15.34
C PRO A 201 -3.50 -21.78 14.28
N MET A 202 -3.49 -20.83 13.35
CA MET A 202 -2.46 -20.76 12.33
C MET A 202 -1.10 -20.29 12.89
N GLN A 203 -1.10 -19.30 13.81
CA GLN A 203 0.12 -18.90 14.52
C GLN A 203 0.65 -20.02 15.42
N VAL A 204 -0.23 -20.70 16.12
CA VAL A 204 0.14 -21.87 16.91
C VAL A 204 0.75 -22.95 16.02
N GLY A 205 0.11 -23.27 14.90
CA GLY A 205 0.59 -24.26 13.93
C GLY A 205 1.95 -23.91 13.33
N THR A 206 2.15 -22.66 12.90
CA THR A 206 3.45 -22.21 12.37
C THR A 206 4.53 -22.20 13.42
N THR A 207 4.23 -21.82 14.65
CA THR A 207 5.18 -21.86 15.77
C THR A 207 5.61 -23.29 16.06
N VAL A 208 4.67 -24.21 16.19
CA VAL A 208 4.95 -25.65 16.43
C VAL A 208 5.78 -26.23 15.29
N LEU A 209 5.42 -25.95 14.03
CA LEU A 209 6.18 -26.41 12.88
C LEU A 209 7.62 -25.87 12.87
N THR A 210 7.79 -24.59 13.18
CA THR A 210 9.13 -23.96 13.24
C THR A 210 9.99 -24.58 14.33
N LEU A 211 9.43 -24.79 15.52
CA LEU A 211 10.13 -25.46 16.62
C LEU A 211 10.48 -26.90 16.27
N TRP A 212 9.58 -27.63 15.62
CA TRP A 212 9.84 -29.01 15.21
C TRP A 212 10.94 -29.10 14.15
N LEU A 213 10.90 -28.23 13.12
CA LEU A 213 11.94 -28.15 12.09
C LEU A 213 13.29 -27.74 12.71
N GLY A 214 13.31 -26.77 13.62
CA GLY A 214 14.51 -26.35 14.35
C GLY A 214 15.10 -27.49 15.17
N ALA A 215 14.28 -28.25 15.90
CA ALA A 215 14.72 -29.42 16.67
C ALA A 215 15.29 -30.53 15.76
N LYS A 216 14.67 -30.74 14.58
CA LYS A 216 15.19 -31.69 13.58
C LYS A 216 16.54 -31.27 13.02
N ALA A 217 16.68 -30.00 12.64
CA ALA A 217 17.94 -29.43 12.15
C ALA A 217 19.05 -29.52 13.20
N PHE A 218 18.75 -29.21 14.44
CA PHE A 218 19.71 -29.32 15.56
C PHE A 218 20.20 -30.77 15.79
N ARG A 219 19.27 -31.74 15.71
CA ARG A 219 19.63 -33.17 15.83
C ARG A 219 20.50 -33.65 14.66
N LEU A 220 20.24 -33.15 13.44
CA LEU A 220 21.05 -33.48 12.25
C LEU A 220 22.46 -32.90 12.36
N LEU A 221 22.60 -31.63 12.78
CA LEU A 221 23.89 -30.99 13.03
C LEU A 221 24.68 -31.69 14.14
N GLY A 222 24.01 -32.05 15.22
CA GLY A 222 24.65 -32.79 16.31
C GLY A 222 25.16 -34.19 15.92
N ARG A 223 24.56 -34.83 14.89
CA ARG A 223 25.05 -36.08 14.31
C ARG A 223 26.27 -35.88 13.40
N LEU A 224 26.33 -34.76 12.70
CA LEU A 224 27.47 -34.41 11.82
C LEU A 224 28.73 -34.02 12.62
N VAL A 225 28.56 -33.36 13.76
CA VAL A 225 29.70 -32.96 14.63
C VAL A 225 30.28 -34.14 15.44
N ARG A 226 29.53 -35.23 15.59
CA ARG A 226 29.98 -36.45 16.32
C ARG A 226 30.62 -37.52 15.41
N ARG A 227 30.75 -37.26 14.13
CA ARG A 227 31.50 -38.06 13.15
C ARG A 227 32.83 -37.37 12.83
#